data_035b6578a51c97fa8d255310b7787804
#
_entry.id   035b6578a51c97fa8d255310b7787804
#
_cell.length_a   1.000
_cell.length_b   1.000
_cell.length_c   1.000
_cell.angle_alpha   90.00
_cell.angle_beta   90.00
_cell.angle_gamma   90.00
#
_symmetry.space_group_name_H-M   'P 1'
#
loop_
_entity.id
_entity.type
_entity.pdbx_description
1 polymer ?
#
loop_
_entity_poly.entity_id
_entity_poly.type
_entity_poly.pdbx_seq_one_letter_code
_entity_poly.pdbx_strand_id
1 'polypeptide(L)'
;MIENKSLFVAEKDHKIVGCGGWLGESVRHMYVLPEETKKGIGSALLQVLEEDYRNRTQNSIIKAGVILYARPFYEKNGYEFLKLDTDWDGSKFNRMQKKFS
;
A
#
# COMPACT_ATOMS: atom_id res chain seq x y z
N MET A 1 11.69 18.85 12.21
CA MET A 1 11.19 18.37 10.91
C MET A 1 10.09 17.33 11.11
N ILE A 2 9.01 17.50 10.41
CA ILE A 2 7.89 16.56 10.49
C ILE A 2 8.07 15.50 9.40
N GLU A 3 8.07 14.26 9.80
CA GLU A 3 8.13 13.16 8.84
C GLU A 3 6.71 12.68 8.53
N ASN A 4 6.34 12.70 7.24
CA ASN A 4 5.04 12.23 6.78
C ASN A 4 5.17 10.77 6.38
N LYS A 5 5.33 9.91 7.38
CA LYS A 5 5.41 8.47 7.14
C LYS A 5 4.82 7.71 8.31
N SER A 6 4.36 6.52 8.03
CA SER A 6 3.86 5.61 9.04
C SER A 6 4.04 4.18 8.56
N LEU A 7 4.36 3.29 9.47
CA LEU A 7 4.52 1.88 9.18
C LEU A 7 3.74 1.06 10.19
N PHE A 8 2.94 0.11 9.69
CA PHE A 8 2.11 -0.76 10.50
C PHE A 8 2.51 -2.21 10.26
N VAL A 9 2.40 -3.03 11.28
CA VAL A 9 2.67 -4.46 11.18
C VAL A 9 1.46 -5.25 11.60
N ALA A 10 1.30 -6.44 11.00
CA ALA A 10 0.28 -7.39 11.38
C ALA A 10 0.96 -8.56 12.09
N GLU A 11 0.44 -8.93 13.26
CA GLU A 11 0.96 -10.05 14.04
C GLU A 11 -0.06 -11.16 14.14
N LYS A 12 0.46 -12.39 14.16
CA LYS A 12 -0.35 -13.58 14.37
C LYS A 12 0.50 -14.57 15.16
N ASP A 13 -0.02 -15.02 16.32
CA ASP A 13 0.70 -15.98 17.19
C ASP A 13 2.11 -15.49 17.54
N HIS A 14 2.24 -14.21 17.91
CA HIS A 14 3.51 -13.56 18.27
C HIS A 14 4.51 -13.47 17.15
N LYS A 15 4.04 -13.60 15.90
CA LYS A 15 4.90 -13.51 14.73
C LYS A 15 4.39 -12.42 13.80
N ILE A 16 5.30 -11.62 13.23
CA ILE A 16 4.93 -10.62 12.25
C ILE A 16 4.65 -11.33 10.93
N VAL A 17 3.45 -11.19 10.41
CA VAL A 17 3.02 -11.84 9.17
C VAL A 17 2.82 -10.88 8.01
N GLY A 18 2.91 -9.59 8.26
CA GLY A 18 2.81 -8.60 7.20
C GLY A 18 3.14 -7.21 7.70
N CYS A 19 3.36 -6.30 6.76
CA CYS A 19 3.56 -4.90 7.07
C CYS A 19 3.06 -4.04 5.92
N GLY A 20 2.85 -2.77 6.19
CA GLY A 20 2.46 -1.81 5.18
C GLY A 20 2.45 -0.43 5.77
N GLY A 21 2.71 0.57 4.93
CA GLY A 21 2.77 1.93 5.41
C GLY A 21 2.69 2.93 4.28
N TRP A 22 3.00 4.17 4.60
CA TRP A 22 3.02 5.23 3.62
C TRP A 22 4.15 6.21 3.91
N LEU A 23 4.61 6.86 2.85
CA LEU A 23 5.63 7.90 2.93
C LEU A 23 5.28 8.94 1.88
N GLY A 24 5.21 10.21 2.29
CA GLY A 24 4.80 11.29 1.40
C GLY A 24 3.36 11.09 0.96
N GLU A 25 3.12 10.81 -0.30
CA GLU A 25 1.79 10.58 -0.86
C GLU A 25 1.59 9.13 -1.33
N SER A 26 2.49 8.23 -0.96
CA SER A 26 2.50 6.88 -1.54
C SER A 26 2.49 5.77 -0.50
N VAL A 27 1.81 4.68 -0.85
CA VAL A 27 1.91 3.42 -0.11
C VAL A 27 3.34 2.89 -0.24
N ARG A 28 3.90 2.42 0.87
CA ARG A 28 5.26 1.88 0.91
C ARG A 28 5.32 0.62 1.74
N HIS A 29 6.28 -0.25 1.42
CA HIS A 29 6.62 -1.42 2.22
C HIS A 29 5.47 -2.39 2.46
N MET A 30 4.54 -2.45 1.52
CA MET A 30 3.39 -3.36 1.62
C MET A 30 3.84 -4.79 1.33
N TYR A 31 3.75 -5.63 2.35
CA TYR A 31 4.17 -7.03 2.25
C TYR A 31 3.38 -7.93 3.19
N VAL A 32 3.01 -9.10 2.72
CA VAL A 32 2.36 -10.14 3.51
C VAL A 32 3.06 -11.45 3.22
N LEU A 33 3.35 -12.24 4.26
CA LEU A 33 3.98 -13.56 4.08
C LEU A 33 3.15 -14.39 3.09
N PRO A 34 3.81 -15.14 2.19
CA PRO A 34 3.08 -15.92 1.18
C PRO A 34 2.02 -16.85 1.76
N GLU A 35 2.31 -17.51 2.89
CA GLU A 35 1.36 -18.44 3.53
C GLU A 35 0.19 -17.71 4.19
N GLU A 36 0.26 -16.39 4.32
CA GLU A 36 -0.78 -15.59 4.95
C GLU A 36 -1.56 -14.73 3.93
N THR A 37 -1.22 -14.83 2.66
CA THR A 37 -1.99 -14.13 1.63
C THR A 37 -3.38 -14.77 1.50
N LYS A 38 -4.35 -14.03 0.97
CA LYS A 38 -5.74 -14.48 0.81
C LYS A 38 -6.51 -14.61 2.13
N LYS A 39 -5.95 -14.11 3.23
CA LYS A 39 -6.62 -14.11 4.54
C LYS A 39 -7.09 -12.72 4.96
N GLY A 40 -7.04 -11.77 4.03
CA GLY A 40 -7.51 -10.42 4.31
C GLY A 40 -6.53 -9.52 5.05
N ILE A 41 -5.33 -10.03 5.36
CA ILE A 41 -4.32 -9.25 6.10
C ILE A 41 -3.86 -8.04 5.30
N GLY A 42 -3.58 -8.22 4.02
CA GLY A 42 -3.16 -7.11 3.15
C GLY A 42 -4.21 -6.02 3.05
N SER A 43 -5.47 -6.41 2.88
CA SER A 43 -6.57 -5.44 2.80
C SER A 43 -6.75 -4.70 4.12
N ALA A 44 -6.61 -5.39 5.25
CA ALA A 44 -6.70 -4.77 6.56
C ALA A 44 -5.56 -3.77 6.77
N LEU A 45 -4.34 -4.12 6.38
CA LEU A 45 -3.20 -3.22 6.47
C LEU A 45 -3.40 -1.97 5.60
N LEU A 46 -3.91 -2.15 4.37
CA LEU A 46 -4.22 -1.01 3.52
C LEU A 46 -5.22 -0.08 4.17
N GLN A 47 -6.29 -0.62 4.76
CA GLN A 47 -7.28 0.21 5.44
C GLN A 47 -6.67 1.02 6.57
N VAL A 48 -5.84 0.38 7.39
CA VAL A 48 -5.22 1.05 8.53
C VAL A 48 -4.29 2.18 8.07
N LEU A 49 -3.43 1.89 7.11
CA LEU A 49 -2.49 2.90 6.64
C LEU A 49 -3.19 4.03 5.88
N GLU A 50 -4.26 3.73 5.14
CA GLU A 50 -5.05 4.76 4.45
C GLU A 50 -5.73 5.70 5.44
N GLU A 51 -6.29 5.14 6.52
CA GLU A 51 -6.92 5.94 7.56
C GLU A 51 -5.92 6.87 8.22
N ASP A 52 -4.75 6.35 8.58
CA ASP A 52 -3.68 7.15 9.17
C ASP A 52 -3.22 8.25 8.21
N TYR A 53 -3.06 7.91 6.93
CA TYR A 53 -2.65 8.85 5.90
C TYR A 53 -3.65 10.00 5.78
N ARG A 54 -4.94 9.68 5.71
CA ARG A 54 -5.98 10.70 5.59
C ARG A 54 -6.03 11.60 6.81
N ASN A 55 -5.90 11.02 8.00
CA ASN A 55 -5.95 11.77 9.24
C ASN A 55 -4.75 12.71 9.41
N ARG A 56 -3.57 12.27 8.96
CA ARG A 56 -2.34 13.03 9.17
C ARG A 56 -2.03 14.01 8.05
N THR A 57 -2.45 13.74 6.83
CA THR A 57 -2.15 14.62 5.69
C THR A 57 -3.38 15.39 5.21
N GLN A 58 -4.57 14.84 5.45
CA GLN A 58 -5.85 15.36 4.95
C GLN A 58 -5.92 15.40 3.43
N ASN A 59 -5.04 14.64 2.76
CA ASN A 59 -5.09 14.48 1.31
C ASN A 59 -6.23 13.56 0.93
N SER A 60 -6.81 13.78 -0.24
CA SER A 60 -7.91 12.98 -0.76
C SER A 60 -7.46 11.91 -1.73
N ILE A 61 -6.17 11.82 -2.02
CA ILE A 61 -5.61 10.85 -2.97
C ILE A 61 -4.35 10.24 -2.36
N ILE A 62 -4.23 8.92 -2.46
CA ILE A 62 -3.01 8.20 -2.12
C ILE A 62 -2.52 7.46 -3.36
N LYS A 63 -1.22 7.44 -3.57
CA LYS A 63 -0.61 6.82 -4.75
C LYS A 63 0.06 5.50 -4.37
N ALA A 64 0.30 4.66 -5.37
CA ALA A 64 1.02 3.40 -5.15
C ALA A 64 1.79 3.03 -6.41
N GLY A 65 3.07 2.63 -6.22
CA GLY A 65 3.84 1.98 -7.27
C GLY A 65 3.71 0.47 -7.03
N VAL A 66 3.07 -0.23 -7.95
CA VAL A 66 2.61 -1.60 -7.72
C VAL A 66 3.29 -2.56 -8.69
N ILE A 67 3.94 -3.59 -8.16
CA ILE A 67 4.54 -4.64 -9.00
C ILE A 67 3.46 -5.27 -9.88
N LEU A 68 3.87 -5.77 -11.03
CA LEU A 68 2.90 -6.14 -12.07
C LEU A 68 1.85 -7.14 -11.60
N TYR A 69 2.25 -8.17 -10.87
CA TYR A 69 1.30 -9.21 -10.46
C TYR A 69 0.40 -8.81 -9.27
N ALA A 70 0.68 -7.69 -8.62
CA ALA A 70 -0.12 -7.24 -7.48
C ALA A 70 -1.25 -6.29 -7.87
N ARG A 71 -1.35 -5.92 -9.14
CA ARG A 71 -2.37 -5.02 -9.62
C ARG A 71 -3.80 -5.44 -9.24
N PRO A 72 -4.19 -6.72 -9.40
CA PRO A 72 -5.56 -7.12 -9.04
C PRO A 72 -5.89 -6.90 -7.56
N PHE A 73 -4.91 -7.09 -6.67
CA PHE A 73 -5.10 -6.85 -5.25
C PHE A 73 -5.42 -5.37 -4.98
N TYR A 74 -4.68 -4.46 -5.62
CA TYR A 74 -4.91 -3.03 -5.42
C TYR A 74 -6.21 -2.59 -6.07
N GLU A 75 -6.56 -3.12 -7.23
CA GLU A 75 -7.85 -2.80 -7.88
C GLU A 75 -9.02 -3.23 -7.00
N LYS A 76 -8.92 -4.40 -6.38
CA LYS A 76 -9.94 -4.90 -5.45
C LYS A 76 -10.11 -3.97 -4.26
N ASN A 77 -9.06 -3.26 -3.86
CA ASN A 77 -9.08 -2.35 -2.72
C ASN A 77 -9.34 -0.89 -3.13
N GLY A 78 -9.81 -0.66 -4.35
CA GLY A 78 -10.26 0.65 -4.76
C GLY A 78 -9.24 1.52 -5.48
N TYR A 79 -8.08 0.95 -5.82
CA TYR A 79 -7.06 1.68 -6.57
C TYR A 79 -7.33 1.59 -8.06
N GLU A 80 -7.11 2.69 -8.78
CA GLU A 80 -7.24 2.71 -10.23
C GLU A 80 -5.86 2.73 -10.88
N PHE A 81 -5.74 2.04 -12.00
CA PHE A 81 -4.52 2.01 -12.79
C PHE A 81 -4.38 3.31 -13.58
N LEU A 82 -3.20 3.91 -13.53
CA LEU A 82 -2.92 5.13 -14.28
C LEU A 82 -2.06 4.85 -15.50
N LYS A 83 -0.92 4.19 -15.31
CA LYS A 83 -0.01 3.87 -16.42
C LYS A 83 1.06 2.89 -15.96
N LEU A 84 1.72 2.25 -16.92
CA LEU A 84 2.95 1.52 -16.67
C LEU A 84 4.10 2.52 -16.61
N ASP A 85 5.04 2.27 -15.71
CA ASP A 85 6.23 3.09 -15.62
C ASP A 85 7.44 2.18 -15.41
N THR A 86 8.62 2.76 -15.46
CA THR A 86 9.87 2.02 -15.37
C THR A 86 10.70 2.60 -14.23
N ASP A 87 11.20 1.71 -13.38
CA ASP A 87 12.07 2.09 -12.28
C ASP A 87 13.49 2.36 -12.80
N TRP A 88 14.34 2.87 -11.91
CA TRP A 88 15.72 3.21 -12.27
C TRP A 88 16.52 2.01 -12.79
N ASP A 89 16.16 0.79 -12.38
CA ASP A 89 16.85 -0.45 -12.81
C ASP A 89 16.21 -1.10 -14.04
N GLY A 90 15.23 -0.44 -14.66
CA GLY A 90 14.54 -0.96 -15.84
C GLY A 90 13.33 -1.83 -15.53
N SER A 91 13.05 -2.09 -14.26
CA SER A 91 11.87 -2.88 -13.86
C SER A 91 10.59 -2.09 -14.12
N LYS A 92 9.57 -2.76 -14.64
CA LYS A 92 8.28 -2.12 -14.91
C LYS A 92 7.35 -2.30 -13.72
N PHE A 93 6.54 -1.27 -13.47
CA PHE A 93 5.54 -1.33 -12.42
C PHE A 93 4.31 -0.52 -12.82
N ASN A 94 3.20 -0.79 -12.10
CA ASN A 94 1.94 -0.07 -12.31
C ASN A 94 1.91 1.18 -11.43
N ARG A 95 1.64 2.33 -12.02
CA ARG A 95 1.30 3.52 -11.24
C ARG A 95 -0.20 3.49 -11.00
N MET A 96 -0.57 3.54 -9.74
CA MET A 96 -1.96 3.45 -9.31
C MET A 96 -2.27 4.53 -8.28
N GLN A 97 -3.55 4.81 -8.11
CA GLN A 97 -3.99 5.76 -7.08
C GLN A 97 -5.37 5.40 -6.58
N LYS A 98 -5.68 5.85 -5.38
CA LYS A 98 -7.02 5.73 -4.81
C LYS A 98 -7.49 7.10 -4.38
N LYS A 99 -8.70 7.45 -4.78
CA LYS A 99 -9.35 8.70 -4.36
C LYS A 99 -10.31 8.39 -3.23
N PHE A 100 -10.21 9.18 -2.16
CA PHE A 100 -11.14 9.08 -1.04
C PHE A 100 -12.27 10.06 -1.27
N SER A 101 -13.48 9.63 -1.02
CA SER A 101 -14.65 10.50 -1.20
C SER A 101 -14.94 11.31 0.06
#